data_63fc8e9adcfbb4bfd874f7117078ab80
#
_entry.id   63fc8e9adcfbb4bfd874f7117078ab80
#
_cell.length_a   1.000
_cell.length_b   1.000
_cell.length_c   1.000
_cell.angle_alpha   90.00
_cell.angle_beta   90.00
_cell.angle_gamma   90.00
#
_symmetry.space_group_name_H-M   'P 1'
#
loop_
_entity.id
_entity.type
_entity.pdbx_description
1 polymer ?
#
loop_
_entity_poly.entity_id
_entity_poly.type
_entity_poly.pdbx_seq_one_letter_code
_entity_poly.pdbx_strand_id
1 'polypeptide(L)' 'MSHTIEHKTKLLTRVRRIRGQVEALERALDAEKGCAEVLHQIAAVRGAINGLMAEVLEDHV' A
#
# COMPACT_ATOMS: atom_id res chain seq x y z
N MET A 1 -20.28 -4.96 13.33
CA MET A 1 -19.35 -4.55 12.37
C MET A 1 -19.87 -4.75 10.97
N SER A 2 -20.03 -3.70 10.28
CA SER A 2 -20.61 -3.80 8.95
C SER A 2 -19.54 -4.21 7.96
N HIS A 3 -19.15 -5.44 8.01
CA HIS A 3 -18.24 -5.92 6.98
C HIS A 3 -19.06 -6.32 5.80
N THR A 4 -19.38 -5.35 5.01
CA THR A 4 -20.05 -5.65 3.78
C THR A 4 -19.00 -6.22 2.82
N ILE A 5 -19.48 -6.95 1.85
CA ILE A 5 -18.62 -7.47 0.78
C ILE A 5 -17.94 -6.30 0.07
N GLU A 6 -18.64 -5.18 -0.09
CA GLU A 6 -18.09 -3.99 -0.71
C GLU A 6 -16.88 -3.47 0.04
N HIS A 7 -16.98 -3.43 1.37
CA HIS A 7 -15.89 -2.92 2.19
C HIS A 7 -14.68 -3.83 2.10
N LYS A 8 -14.91 -5.14 2.15
CA LYS A 8 -13.85 -6.12 2.01
C LYS A 8 -13.15 -5.96 0.65
N THR A 9 -13.91 -5.79 -0.41
CA THR A 9 -13.36 -5.62 -1.75
C THR A 9 -12.48 -4.37 -1.82
N LYS A 10 -12.94 -3.29 -1.19
CA LYS A 10 -12.19 -2.04 -1.16
C LYS A 10 -10.86 -2.20 -0.44
N LEU A 11 -10.87 -2.89 0.70
CA LEU A 11 -9.64 -3.13 1.45
C LEU A 11 -8.69 -4.03 0.68
N LEU A 12 -9.22 -5.06 0.03
CA LEU A 12 -8.39 -5.96 -0.77
C LEU A 12 -7.76 -5.23 -1.95
N THR A 13 -8.50 -4.32 -2.57
CA THR A 13 -7.96 -3.51 -3.67
C THR A 13 -6.78 -2.68 -3.20
N ARG A 14 -6.90 -2.08 -2.00
CA ARG A 14 -5.80 -1.31 -1.42
C ARG A 14 -4.59 -2.20 -1.13
N VAL A 15 -4.83 -3.38 -0.58
CA VAL A 15 -3.74 -4.32 -0.27
C VAL A 15 -3.02 -4.75 -1.55
N ARG A 16 -3.77 -5.01 -2.60
CA ARG A 16 -3.17 -5.42 -3.87
C ARG A 16 -2.35 -4.30 -4.49
N ARG A 17 -2.79 -3.06 -4.32
CA ARG A 17 -2.02 -1.91 -4.78
C ARG A 17 -0.70 -1.82 -4.01
N ILE A 18 -0.76 -2.01 -2.68
CA ILE A 18 0.44 -1.97 -1.85
C ILE A 18 1.40 -3.07 -2.27
N ARG A 19 0.87 -4.27 -2.54
CA ARG A 19 1.70 -5.37 -3.01
C ARG A 19 2.44 -5.00 -4.28
N GLY A 20 1.74 -4.38 -5.24
CA GLY A 20 2.37 -3.94 -6.47
C GLY A 20 3.44 -2.90 -6.24
N GLN A 21 3.22 -1.99 -5.28
CA GLN A 21 4.21 -0.98 -4.95
C GLN A 21 5.43 -1.57 -4.26
N VAL A 22 5.23 -2.60 -3.44
CA VAL A 22 6.36 -3.31 -2.83
C VAL A 22 7.16 -4.04 -3.89
N GLU A 23 6.50 -4.63 -4.87
CA GLU A 23 7.17 -5.28 -5.98
C GLU A 23 7.99 -4.27 -6.80
N ALA A 24 7.44 -3.07 -6.98
CA ALA A 24 8.17 -2.01 -7.68
C ALA A 24 9.41 -1.60 -6.90
N LEU A 25 9.31 -1.53 -5.57
CA LEU A 25 10.45 -1.24 -4.71
C LEU A 25 11.52 -2.33 -4.84
N GLU A 26 11.07 -3.57 -4.85
CA GLU A 26 11.98 -4.70 -5.01
C GLU A 26 12.74 -4.61 -6.33
N ARG A 27 12.03 -4.28 -7.41
CA ARG A 27 12.66 -4.13 -8.72
C ARG A 27 13.65 -2.97 -8.73
N ALA A 28 13.33 -1.88 -8.03
CA ALA A 28 14.22 -0.73 -7.97
C ALA A 28 15.52 -1.09 -7.26
N LEU A 29 15.42 -1.86 -6.19
CA LEU A 29 16.61 -2.31 -5.46
C LEU A 29 17.43 -3.29 -6.29
N ASP A 30 16.74 -4.23 -6.94
CA ASP A 30 17.42 -5.24 -7.75
C ASP A 30 18.13 -4.61 -8.94
N ALA A 31 17.54 -3.56 -9.52
CA ALA A 31 18.14 -2.85 -10.64
C ALA A 31 19.16 -1.80 -10.19
N GLU A 32 19.43 -1.73 -8.90
CA GLU A 32 20.40 -0.79 -8.33
C GLU A 32 20.10 0.65 -8.70
N LYS A 33 18.82 1.01 -8.61
CA LYS A 33 18.40 2.39 -8.84
C LYS A 33 18.99 3.29 -7.76
N GLY A 34 19.16 4.57 -8.09
CA GLY A 34 19.75 5.52 -7.15
C GLY A 34 18.90 5.68 -5.89
N CYS A 35 19.55 6.22 -4.86
CA CYS A 35 18.97 6.40 -3.54
C CYS A 35 17.65 7.18 -3.59
N ALA A 36 17.60 8.23 -4.41
CA ALA A 36 16.39 9.05 -4.52
C ALA A 36 15.20 8.24 -5.04
N GLU A 37 15.44 7.36 -6.01
CA GLU A 37 14.38 6.53 -6.57
C GLU A 37 13.88 5.53 -5.53
N VAL A 38 14.81 4.90 -4.81
CA VAL A 38 14.46 3.92 -3.78
C VAL A 38 13.66 4.59 -2.65
N LEU A 39 14.09 5.78 -2.21
CA LEU A 39 13.38 6.51 -1.17
C LEU A 39 12.00 6.93 -1.63
N HIS A 40 11.86 7.31 -2.89
CA HIS A 40 10.57 7.67 -3.45
C HIS A 40 9.60 6.47 -3.38
N GLN A 41 10.10 5.28 -3.75
CA GLN A 41 9.28 4.07 -3.69
C GLN A 41 8.89 3.72 -2.26
N ILE A 42 9.83 3.87 -1.32
CA ILE A 42 9.54 3.61 0.09
C ILE A 42 8.45 4.56 0.60
N ALA A 43 8.56 5.84 0.25
CA ALA A 43 7.57 6.83 0.68
C ALA A 43 6.18 6.50 0.12
N ALA A 44 6.13 6.00 -1.12
CA ALA A 44 4.87 5.62 -1.75
C ALA A 44 4.24 4.44 -0.99
N VAL A 45 5.04 3.44 -0.62
CA VAL A 45 4.54 2.29 0.15
C VAL A 45 4.03 2.76 1.51
N ARG A 46 4.79 3.61 2.18
CA ARG A 46 4.39 4.12 3.49
C ARG A 46 3.06 4.87 3.41
N GLY A 47 2.91 5.73 2.42
CA GLY A 47 1.66 6.46 2.24
C GLY A 47 0.48 5.55 1.99
N ALA A 48 0.69 4.51 1.17
CA ALA A 48 -0.37 3.55 0.86
C ALA A 48 -0.77 2.76 2.11
N ILE A 49 0.20 2.39 2.94
CA ILE A 49 -0.09 1.67 4.19
C ILE A 49 -0.85 2.57 5.15
N ASN A 50 -0.46 3.85 5.24
CA ASN A 50 -1.19 4.80 6.08
C ASN A 50 -2.64 4.94 5.62
N GLY A 51 -2.87 4.95 4.32
CA GLY A 51 -4.23 5.01 3.78
C GLY A 51 -5.04 3.76 4.12
N LEU A 52 -4.40 2.59 4.05
CA LEU A 52 -5.06 1.34 4.43
C LEU A 52 -5.45 1.37 5.91
N MET A 53 -4.53 1.83 6.76
CA MET A 53 -4.78 1.92 8.19
C MET A 53 -5.96 2.84 8.48
N ALA A 54 -6.03 3.98 7.81
CA ALA A 54 -7.14 4.92 7.98
C ALA A 54 -8.47 4.29 7.60
N GLU A 55 -8.48 3.52 6.50
CA GLU A 55 -9.69 2.84 6.03
C GLU A 55 -10.17 1.83 7.08
N VAL A 56 -9.24 1.03 7.61
CA VAL A 56 -9.58 0.02 8.60
C VAL A 56 -10.10 0.67 9.88
N LEU A 57 -9.45 1.75 10.32
CA LEU A 57 -9.86 2.46 11.53
C LEU A 57 -11.25 3.08 11.36
N GLU A 58 -11.55 3.62 10.19
CA GLU A 58 -12.86 4.17 9.92
C GLU A 58 -13.95 3.15 10.08
N ASP A 59 -13.68 1.93 9.63
CA ASP A 59 -14.67 0.87 9.68
C ASP A 59 -14.97 0.44 11.11
N HIS A 60 -14.03 0.68 12.02
CA HIS A 60 -14.19 0.31 13.41
C HIS A 60 -14.87 1.37 14.26
N VAL A 61 -15.07 2.54 13.73
CA VAL A 61 -15.78 3.61 14.41
C VAL A 61 -17.26 3.59 14.09
#